data_283be553e28db3124a6502faa3d65254
#
_entry.id   283be553e28db3124a6502faa3d65254
#
_cell.length_a   1.000
_cell.length_b   1.000
_cell.length_c   1.000
_cell.angle_alpha   90.00
_cell.angle_beta   90.00
_cell.angle_gamma   90.00
#
_symmetry.space_group_name_H-M   'P 1'
#
loop_
_entity.id
_entity.type
_entity.pdbx_description
1 polymer ?
#
loop_
_entity_poly.entity_id
_entity_poly.type
_entity_poly.pdbx_seq_one_letter_code
_entity_poly.pdbx_strand_id
1 'polypeptide(L)'
;VYKRQSFTVPEGIVKISVTQHLGSGEARPGNLDLGIFDERGAGFEGPGFRGWSGGARRSFEIGETEATPGYLAGRINPGRWTVIQMSTTAGRTTDWTLKITLTEGPRAKKNSPRRRTRLRN
;
A
#
# COMPACT_ATOMS: atom_id res chain seq x y z
N VAL A 1 14.62 -6.91 -12.18
CA VAL A 1 14.72 -7.24 -10.76
C VAL A 1 13.58 -6.58 -10.01
N TYR A 2 12.79 -7.39 -9.32
CA TYR A 2 11.69 -6.83 -8.58
C TYR A 2 11.41 -7.64 -7.32
N LYS A 3 10.67 -7.02 -6.41
CA LYS A 3 10.32 -7.62 -5.13
C LYS A 3 8.83 -7.39 -4.90
N ARG A 4 8.15 -8.44 -4.47
CA ARG A 4 6.74 -8.39 -4.14
C ARG A 4 6.58 -8.53 -2.65
N GLN A 5 5.69 -7.74 -2.08
CA GLN A 5 5.42 -7.84 -0.66
C GLN A 5 3.93 -7.74 -0.42
N SER A 6 3.36 -8.80 0.14
CA SER A 6 1.94 -8.84 0.43
C SER A 6 1.70 -8.52 1.89
N PHE A 7 0.53 -7.95 2.16
CA PHE A 7 0.13 -7.62 3.52
C PHE A 7 -1.38 -7.72 3.61
N THR A 8 -1.87 -7.89 4.82
CA THR A 8 -3.29 -8.06 5.06
C THR A 8 -3.91 -6.75 5.49
N VAL A 9 -5.00 -6.38 4.82
CA VAL A 9 -5.78 -5.20 5.16
C VAL A 9 -7.03 -5.68 5.89
N PRO A 10 -7.21 -5.29 7.16
CA PRO A 10 -8.43 -5.66 7.88
C PRO A 10 -9.58 -4.74 7.48
N GLU A 11 -10.76 -5.10 7.95
CA GLU A 11 -11.92 -4.23 7.73
C GLU A 11 -11.73 -2.90 8.44
N GLY A 12 -12.35 -1.87 7.87
CA GLY A 12 -12.35 -0.57 8.52
C GLY A 12 -11.22 0.35 8.13
N ILE A 13 -10.35 -0.09 7.26
CA ILE A 13 -9.23 0.75 6.81
C ILE A 13 -9.73 1.71 5.74
N VAL A 14 -9.37 2.98 5.88
CA VAL A 14 -9.80 4.01 4.92
C VAL A 14 -8.64 4.62 4.16
N LYS A 15 -7.40 4.31 4.56
CA LYS A 15 -6.23 4.83 3.85
C LYS A 15 -5.04 3.91 4.04
N ILE A 16 -4.26 3.74 2.98
CA ILE A 16 -3.01 2.99 3.01
C ILE A 16 -1.90 3.95 2.61
N SER A 17 -0.85 4.02 3.42
CA SER A 17 0.34 4.81 3.12
C SER A 17 1.52 3.86 2.98
N VAL A 18 2.30 4.05 1.94
CA VAL A 18 3.47 3.21 1.67
C VAL A 18 4.67 4.11 1.48
N THR A 19 5.76 3.77 2.18
CA THR A 19 7.02 4.50 2.04
C THR A 19 8.13 3.47 1.87
N GLN A 20 9.01 3.71 0.91
CA GLN A 20 10.19 2.85 0.76
C GLN A 20 11.40 3.55 1.32
N HIS A 21 12.26 2.75 1.95
CA HIS A 21 13.48 3.24 2.59
C HIS A 21 14.67 2.46 2.07
N LEU A 22 15.73 3.19 1.76
CA LEU A 22 16.98 2.56 1.38
C LEU A 22 17.73 2.18 2.65
N GLY A 23 18.39 1.02 2.61
CA GLY A 23 19.18 0.58 3.73
C GLY A 23 20.29 1.54 4.06
N SER A 24 20.77 1.47 5.29
CA SER A 24 21.75 2.41 5.78
C SER A 24 23.03 2.33 4.97
N GLY A 25 23.70 3.46 4.85
CA GLY A 25 24.99 3.53 4.20
C GLY A 25 24.93 3.65 2.69
N GLU A 26 23.77 3.61 2.11
CA GLU A 26 23.64 3.73 0.67
C GLU A 26 23.29 5.14 0.28
N ALA A 27 24.03 5.69 -0.65
CA ALA A 27 23.70 6.98 -1.25
C ALA A 27 23.40 6.71 -2.71
N ARG A 28 22.14 6.59 -3.05
CA ARG A 28 21.75 6.24 -4.39
C ARG A 28 20.83 7.27 -4.98
N PRO A 29 20.97 7.57 -6.25
CA PRO A 29 20.02 8.44 -6.91
C PRO A 29 18.71 7.69 -7.17
N GLY A 30 17.63 8.39 -6.98
CA GLY A 30 16.32 7.87 -7.35
C GLY A 30 15.77 6.86 -6.37
N ASN A 31 14.61 6.39 -6.69
CA ASN A 31 13.89 5.40 -5.91
C ASN A 31 13.54 4.24 -6.83
N LEU A 32 13.14 3.13 -6.24
CA LEU A 32 12.62 2.03 -7.02
C LEU A 32 11.23 2.40 -7.53
N ASP A 33 10.83 1.82 -8.65
CA ASP A 33 9.47 1.93 -9.10
C ASP A 33 8.57 1.25 -8.09
N LEU A 34 7.40 1.83 -7.84
CA LEU A 34 6.44 1.31 -6.89
C LEU A 34 5.11 1.06 -7.57
N GLY A 35 4.48 -0.06 -7.22
CA GLY A 35 3.13 -0.34 -7.65
C GLY A 35 2.37 -1.03 -6.54
N ILE A 36 1.04 -1.01 -6.62
CA ILE A 36 0.23 -1.64 -5.61
C ILE A 36 -1.02 -2.24 -6.25
N PHE A 37 -1.42 -3.39 -5.73
CA PHE A 37 -2.58 -4.13 -6.17
C PHE A 37 -3.45 -4.45 -4.97
N ASP A 38 -4.76 -4.39 -5.17
CA ASP A 38 -5.66 -4.66 -4.07
C ASP A 38 -6.01 -6.16 -4.02
N GLU A 39 -7.01 -6.49 -3.23
CA GLU A 39 -7.36 -7.88 -2.95
C GLU A 39 -7.86 -8.64 -4.17
N ARG A 40 -8.12 -7.94 -5.27
CA ARG A 40 -8.62 -8.58 -6.48
C ARG A 40 -7.51 -9.17 -7.35
N GLY A 41 -6.25 -9.03 -6.93
CA GLY A 41 -5.17 -9.72 -7.60
C GLY A 41 -4.04 -8.79 -8.03
N ALA A 42 -2.85 -9.37 -8.15
CA ALA A 42 -1.63 -8.62 -8.41
C ALA A 42 -1.17 -8.70 -9.85
N GLY A 43 -2.11 -8.63 -10.78
CA GLY A 43 -1.79 -8.59 -12.21
C GLY A 43 -1.93 -7.19 -12.76
N PHE A 44 -0.97 -6.79 -13.59
CA PHE A 44 -0.99 -5.43 -14.14
C PHE A 44 -2.21 -5.16 -15.00
N GLU A 45 -2.74 -6.17 -15.65
CA GLU A 45 -3.92 -5.99 -16.47
C GLU A 45 -5.18 -6.51 -15.80
N GLY A 46 -5.07 -6.85 -14.53
CA GLY A 46 -6.21 -7.36 -13.81
C GLY A 46 -6.95 -6.28 -13.05
N PRO A 47 -8.07 -6.65 -12.43
CA PRO A 47 -8.91 -5.66 -11.75
C PRO A 47 -8.29 -5.10 -10.47
N GLY A 48 -7.25 -5.73 -9.95
CA GLY A 48 -6.67 -5.29 -8.69
C GLY A 48 -5.64 -4.17 -8.79
N PHE A 49 -5.34 -3.72 -10.00
CA PHE A 49 -4.33 -2.67 -10.16
C PHE A 49 -4.81 -1.37 -9.51
N ARG A 50 -4.02 -0.84 -8.59
CA ARG A 50 -4.38 0.39 -7.89
C ARG A 50 -3.36 1.50 -8.07
N GLY A 51 -2.33 1.30 -8.87
CA GLY A 51 -1.46 2.41 -9.21
C GLY A 51 -0.01 2.03 -9.37
N TRP A 52 0.72 2.97 -9.96
CA TRP A 52 2.13 2.78 -10.27
C TRP A 52 2.83 4.13 -10.33
N SER A 53 4.04 4.20 -9.82
CA SER A 53 4.89 5.36 -9.99
C SER A 53 6.30 4.87 -10.31
N GLY A 54 6.95 5.53 -11.26
CA GLY A 54 8.34 5.26 -11.52
C GLY A 54 9.20 5.73 -10.36
N GLY A 55 10.49 5.82 -10.60
CA GLY A 55 11.44 6.15 -9.55
C GLY A 55 11.37 7.57 -9.00
N ALA A 56 10.32 8.30 -9.34
CA ALA A 56 10.20 9.69 -8.90
C ALA A 56 9.66 9.81 -7.47
N ARG A 57 9.12 8.75 -6.91
CA ARG A 57 8.47 8.85 -5.61
C ARG A 57 9.05 7.86 -4.62
N ARG A 58 9.19 8.32 -3.38
CA ARG A 58 9.56 7.46 -2.28
C ARG A 58 8.33 6.93 -1.56
N SER A 59 7.20 7.62 -1.66
CA SER A 59 6.02 7.24 -0.92
C SER A 59 4.77 7.59 -1.70
N PHE A 60 3.66 6.95 -1.32
CA PHE A 60 2.36 7.28 -1.86
C PHE A 60 1.29 6.93 -0.85
N GLU A 61 0.10 7.47 -1.09
CA GLU A 61 -1.07 7.19 -0.27
C GLU A 61 -2.26 6.89 -1.16
N ILE A 62 -3.10 5.99 -0.71
CA ILE A 62 -4.37 5.70 -1.37
C ILE A 62 -5.47 5.79 -0.31
N GLY A 63 -6.43 6.66 -0.55
CA GLY A 63 -7.60 6.77 0.30
C GLY A 63 -8.85 6.50 -0.49
N GLU A 64 -9.99 6.61 0.16
CA GLU A 64 -11.25 6.32 -0.48
C GLU A 64 -11.63 7.36 -1.51
N THR A 65 -11.25 8.63 -1.30
CA THR A 65 -11.62 9.71 -2.19
C THR A 65 -10.42 10.42 -2.80
N GLU A 66 -9.23 10.20 -2.27
CA GLU A 66 -8.02 10.87 -2.76
C GLU A 66 -6.86 9.89 -2.79
N ALA A 67 -5.95 10.13 -3.72
CA ALA A 67 -4.75 9.30 -3.82
C ALA A 67 -3.64 10.14 -4.42
N THR A 68 -2.41 9.72 -4.16
CA THR A 68 -1.24 10.31 -4.80
C THR A 68 -1.37 10.17 -6.32
N PRO A 69 -0.95 11.19 -7.09
CA PRO A 69 -1.01 11.05 -8.55
C PRO A 69 -0.32 9.79 -9.04
N GLY A 70 -0.97 9.09 -9.95
CA GLY A 70 -0.51 7.79 -10.43
C GLY A 70 -1.19 6.64 -9.74
N TYR A 71 -1.94 6.92 -8.68
CA TYR A 71 -2.63 5.90 -7.91
C TYR A 71 -4.13 6.15 -7.94
N LEU A 72 -4.91 5.11 -7.72
CA LEU A 72 -6.35 5.15 -7.88
C LEU A 72 -7.03 5.15 -6.53
N ALA A 73 -7.74 6.22 -6.23
CA ALA A 73 -8.56 6.28 -5.03
C ALA A 73 -9.73 5.33 -5.17
N GLY A 74 -10.29 4.93 -4.04
CA GLY A 74 -11.44 4.07 -4.02
C GLY A 74 -11.46 3.29 -2.73
N ARG A 75 -12.50 2.50 -2.58
CA ARG A 75 -12.70 1.75 -1.36
C ARG A 75 -11.48 0.87 -1.05
N ILE A 76 -11.15 0.83 0.23
CA ILE A 76 -10.04 0.00 0.71
C ILE A 76 -10.66 -1.28 1.26
N ASN A 77 -10.79 -2.27 0.40
CA ASN A 77 -11.43 -3.52 0.79
C ASN A 77 -10.48 -4.37 1.63
N PRO A 78 -11.02 -5.11 2.59
CA PRO A 78 -10.18 -6.03 3.35
C PRO A 78 -9.68 -7.17 2.48
N GLY A 79 -8.54 -7.71 2.86
CA GLY A 79 -7.96 -8.82 2.14
C GLY A 79 -6.48 -8.64 1.95
N ARG A 80 -5.94 -9.41 1.04
CA ARG A 80 -4.51 -9.38 0.77
C ARG A 80 -4.21 -8.37 -0.33
N TRP A 81 -3.39 -7.40 0.00
CA TRP A 81 -2.89 -6.41 -0.95
C TRP A 81 -1.41 -6.67 -1.18
N THR A 82 -0.89 -6.23 -2.32
CA THR A 82 0.50 -6.50 -2.69
C THR A 82 1.15 -5.23 -3.22
N VAL A 83 2.36 -4.94 -2.71
CA VAL A 83 3.19 -3.86 -3.22
C VAL A 83 4.32 -4.48 -4.02
N ILE A 84 4.64 -3.86 -5.16
CA ILE A 84 5.78 -4.26 -5.98
C ILE A 84 6.80 -3.14 -5.96
N GLN A 85 8.06 -3.51 -5.77
CA GLN A 85 9.20 -2.63 -5.99
C GLN A 85 9.99 -3.17 -7.15
N MET A 86 10.37 -2.30 -8.08
CA MET A 86 11.06 -2.74 -9.28
C MET A 86 12.20 -1.80 -9.61
N SER A 87 13.32 -2.38 -10.04
CA SER A 87 14.46 -1.63 -10.50
C SER A 87 14.68 -1.94 -11.97
N THR A 88 14.93 -0.92 -12.77
CA THR A 88 15.24 -1.10 -14.18
C THR A 88 16.74 -1.26 -14.42
N THR A 89 17.53 -1.13 -13.38
CA THR A 89 18.97 -1.30 -13.49
C THR A 89 19.36 -2.55 -12.73
N ALA A 90 20.68 -2.83 -12.69
CA ALA A 90 21.16 -3.99 -11.97
C ALA A 90 21.17 -3.82 -10.46
N GLY A 91 20.57 -2.77 -9.95
CA GLY A 91 20.51 -2.53 -8.53
C GLY A 91 19.75 -3.61 -7.79
N ARG A 92 20.05 -3.72 -6.50
CA ARG A 92 19.42 -4.73 -5.67
C ARG A 92 18.23 -4.14 -4.95
N THR A 93 17.14 -4.91 -4.91
CA THR A 93 15.96 -4.47 -4.18
C THR A 93 16.03 -4.87 -2.71
N THR A 94 16.97 -5.75 -2.35
CA THR A 94 17.02 -6.24 -0.97
C THR A 94 17.48 -5.18 0.02
N ASP A 95 18.12 -4.11 -0.45
CA ASP A 95 18.53 -3.03 0.42
C ASP A 95 17.40 -2.04 0.71
N TRP A 96 16.25 -2.23 0.08
CA TRP A 96 15.12 -1.34 0.26
C TRP A 96 14.08 -2.01 1.15
N THR A 97 13.50 -1.24 2.05
CA THR A 97 12.43 -1.74 2.91
C THR A 97 11.19 -0.92 2.68
N LEU A 98 10.05 -1.50 3.06
CA LEU A 98 8.77 -0.84 2.94
C LEU A 98 8.18 -0.59 4.32
N LYS A 99 7.63 0.59 4.50
CA LYS A 99 6.82 0.88 5.66
C LYS A 99 5.39 1.07 5.17
N ILE A 100 4.48 0.27 5.67
CA ILE A 100 3.09 0.31 5.27
C ILE A 100 2.27 0.70 6.49
N THR A 101 1.50 1.78 6.35
CA THR A 101 0.66 2.27 7.44
C THR A 101 -0.78 2.21 7.00
N LEU A 102 -1.61 1.59 7.85
CA LEU A 102 -3.04 1.46 7.61
C LEU A 102 -3.77 2.38 8.56
N THR A 103 -4.65 3.21 8.02
CA THR A 103 -5.40 4.16 8.82
C THR A 103 -6.83 3.70 8.94
N GLU A 104 -7.29 3.53 10.17
CA GLU A 104 -8.68 3.16 10.44
C GLU A 104 -9.57 4.37 10.36
N GLY A 105 -10.78 4.16 9.86
CA GLY A 105 -11.77 5.21 9.84
C GLY A 105 -12.56 5.26 11.12
N PRO A 106 -13.27 6.36 11.35
CA PRO A 106 -14.08 6.50 12.58
C PRO A 106 -15.12 5.42 12.73
N ARG A 107 -15.68 4.95 11.63
CA ARG A 107 -16.72 3.93 11.69
C ARG A 107 -16.20 2.64 12.29
N ALA A 108 -14.95 2.26 11.94
CA ALA A 108 -14.40 1.04 12.47
C ALA A 108 -14.29 1.09 13.99
N LYS A 109 -13.90 2.25 14.51
CA LYS A 109 -13.78 2.40 15.96
C LYS A 109 -15.12 2.33 16.64
N LYS A 110 -16.16 2.89 16.03
CA LYS A 110 -17.48 2.87 16.63
C LYS A 110 -18.05 1.46 16.68
N ASN A 111 -17.65 0.63 15.79
CA ASN A 111 -18.17 -0.73 15.71
C ASN A 111 -17.34 -1.72 16.47
N SER A 112 -16.34 -1.27 17.20
CA SER A 112 -15.58 -2.15 18.06
C SER A 112 -16.50 -2.67 19.15
N PRO A 113 -16.54 -3.92 19.33
CA PRO A 113 -17.40 -4.51 20.33
C PRO A 113 -16.98 -4.09 21.72
N ARG A 114 -17.77 -3.55 22.01
CA ARG A 114 -17.55 -3.25 22.91
C ARG A 114 -18.29 -3.40 23.70
N ARG A 115 -18.78 -3.32 22.78
CA ARG A 115 -19.22 -3.27 23.06
C ARG A 115 -20.06 -3.48 23.06
N ARG A 116 -20.54 -3.53 22.34
CA ARG A 116 -21.19 -3.60 22.28
C ARG A 116 -21.80 -3.74 22.19
N THR A 117 -22.02 -3.82 22.10
CA THR A 117 -22.50 -3.98 22.06
C THR A 117 -23.14 -4.00 21.79
N ARG A 118 -23.67 -4.03 21.68
CA ARG A 118 -24.15 -4.02 21.59
C ARG A 118 -24.83 -4.04 21.35
N LEU A 119 -25.28 -4.09 21.24
CA LEU A 119 -25.68 -4.00 21.14
C LEU A 119 -26.29 -4.07 20.99
N ARG A 120 -26.83 -4.10 21.06
CA ARG A 120 -27.07 -4.06 21.07
C ARG A 120 -27.29 -4.01 20.98
N ASN A 121 -27.51 -4.06 20.76
CA ASN A 121 -27.18 -4.06 20.71
C ASN A 121 -27.19 -3.96 20.69
#